data_447de35894a288f29e0e614d481d8465
#
_entry.id   447de35894a288f29e0e614d481d8465
#
_cell.length_a   1.000
_cell.length_b   1.000
_cell.length_c   1.000
_cell.angle_alpha   90.00
_cell.angle_beta   90.00
_cell.angle_gamma   90.00
#
_symmetry.space_group_name_H-M   'P 1'
#
loop_
_entity.id
_entity.type
_entity.pdbx_description
1 polymer ?
#
loop_
_entity_poly.entity_id
_entity_poly.type
_entity_poly.pdbx_seq_one_letter_code
_entity_poly.pdbx_strand_id
1 'polypeptide(L)'
;TFKINYKFIKSIIMSVINSLSDITENGLCIGCGICQSIAGNENISISMTEKGRLEPKENKPLNNEIFDKIKKTCPGVIVEGLPKEAIANKSKYDLVWGYYLSLFYAWSTDKDIRFKSSTGGLLNGLSLYLLESKKVRFILHTGTDPKQPMRSVSRYSYNKQELLNSGSCSRYGPSSPLDKFNEALNKNEPFAFVGKPCDISAIRQLSKIDRRVNELCKYLLTLVCGGFGEFTKSQDFIDSFNVKEEELSIFRYRGYGNPGKMYIKTNSGEEHDKEYNSFWGEESTWRVPFRCKICPDAIGDSSDLAALDTWPGGSPVGEDEGFNAAIIRTKKGYDLVHDARDAGYIKIGNDLKIEDINDFQPHQVSKKKAVYARHQGMKNVNRPTLNTKNLRIKELYDLNTKEFNENEAKGISSRLTKI
;
A
#
# COMPACT_ATOMS: atom_id res chain seq x y z
N THR A 1 51.86 -18.40 -16.70
CA THR A 1 51.32 -17.61 -15.59
C THR A 1 50.06 -16.90 -16.06
N PHE A 2 48.90 -17.50 -15.81
CA PHE A 2 47.60 -16.90 -16.14
C PHE A 2 47.30 -15.83 -15.09
N LYS A 3 47.41 -14.57 -15.45
CA LYS A 3 46.85 -13.45 -14.66
C LYS A 3 45.32 -13.49 -14.78
N ILE A 4 44.65 -14.13 -13.82
CA ILE A 4 43.20 -14.05 -13.66
C ILE A 4 42.86 -12.59 -13.34
N ASN A 5 42.10 -11.98 -14.22
CA ASN A 5 41.72 -10.56 -14.17
C ASN A 5 40.70 -10.35 -13.04
N TYR A 6 41.17 -9.96 -11.86
CA TYR A 6 40.38 -9.71 -10.65
C TYR A 6 39.23 -8.70 -10.85
N LYS A 7 39.23 -7.91 -11.93
CA LYS A 7 38.12 -7.03 -12.31
C LYS A 7 36.89 -7.78 -12.87
N PHE A 8 37.09 -9.01 -13.41
CA PHE A 8 35.98 -9.78 -13.99
C PHE A 8 35.20 -10.58 -12.94
N ILE A 9 35.81 -10.90 -11.80
CA ILE A 9 35.16 -11.65 -10.71
C ILE A 9 34.28 -10.74 -9.83
N LYS A 10 34.52 -9.42 -9.81
CA LYS A 10 33.64 -8.44 -9.10
C LYS A 10 32.30 -8.18 -9.80
N SER A 11 32.11 -8.65 -11.04
CA SER A 11 30.90 -8.33 -11.83
C SER A 11 29.76 -9.37 -11.73
N ILE A 12 29.89 -10.41 -10.91
CA ILE A 12 28.87 -11.50 -10.80
C ILE A 12 28.37 -11.69 -9.37
N ILE A 13 28.77 -10.89 -8.42
CA ILE A 13 28.11 -10.89 -7.11
C ILE A 13 26.87 -9.99 -7.22
N MET A 14 25.76 -10.56 -7.70
CA MET A 14 24.45 -9.97 -7.42
C MET A 14 24.40 -9.75 -5.90
N SER A 15 24.19 -8.50 -5.44
CA SER A 15 24.07 -8.20 -4.03
C SER A 15 22.90 -9.01 -3.45
N VAL A 16 23.25 -10.01 -2.66
CA VAL A 16 22.29 -10.92 -2.03
C VAL A 16 21.82 -10.27 -0.74
N ILE A 17 20.53 -10.31 -0.47
CA ILE A 17 19.97 -9.83 0.80
C ILE A 17 20.25 -10.90 1.87
N ASN A 18 21.15 -10.57 2.81
CA ASN A 18 21.61 -11.45 3.89
C ASN A 18 21.27 -10.94 5.28
N SER A 19 20.81 -9.67 5.39
CA SER A 19 20.50 -9.02 6.65
C SER A 19 19.29 -8.08 6.49
N LEU A 20 18.75 -7.64 7.62
CA LEU A 20 17.72 -6.60 7.64
C LEU A 20 18.27 -5.26 7.14
N SER A 21 19.54 -4.97 7.44
CA SER A 21 20.26 -3.79 6.95
C SER A 21 20.34 -3.76 5.42
N ASP A 22 20.56 -4.90 4.76
CA ASP A 22 20.57 -4.96 3.31
C ASP A 22 19.24 -4.48 2.69
N ILE A 23 18.12 -4.72 3.37
CA ILE A 23 16.79 -4.27 2.93
C ILE A 23 16.64 -2.77 3.12
N THR A 24 17.04 -2.24 4.28
CA THR A 24 16.88 -0.81 4.61
C THR A 24 17.86 0.08 3.85
N GLU A 25 19.14 -0.27 3.85
CA GLU A 25 20.22 0.52 3.21
C GLU A 25 20.10 0.57 1.68
N ASN A 26 19.49 -0.47 1.06
CA ASN A 26 19.16 -0.44 -0.36
C ASN A 26 17.81 0.24 -0.67
N GLY A 27 17.16 0.86 0.33
CA GLY A 27 15.90 1.56 0.18
C GLY A 27 14.72 0.66 -0.21
N LEU A 28 14.80 -0.64 0.09
CA LEU A 28 13.78 -1.64 -0.24
C LEU A 28 12.69 -1.75 0.84
N CYS A 29 12.95 -1.23 2.04
CA CYS A 29 11.99 -1.21 3.14
C CYS A 29 10.86 -0.23 2.86
N ILE A 30 9.63 -0.60 3.23
CA ILE A 30 8.43 0.25 3.20
C ILE A 30 7.85 0.51 4.59
N GLY A 31 8.52 0.03 5.64
CA GLY A 31 8.07 0.21 7.02
C GLY A 31 6.79 -0.54 7.40
N CYS A 32 6.39 -1.59 6.68
CA CYS A 32 5.11 -2.28 6.92
C CYS A 32 4.97 -2.96 8.28
N GLY A 33 6.08 -3.26 8.98
CA GLY A 33 6.09 -3.86 10.31
C GLY A 33 6.01 -5.39 10.34
N ILE A 34 5.93 -6.09 9.19
CA ILE A 34 5.80 -7.55 9.16
C ILE A 34 7.02 -8.27 9.82
N CYS A 35 8.22 -7.71 9.71
CA CYS A 35 9.41 -8.26 10.32
C CYS A 35 9.34 -8.23 11.87
N GLN A 36 8.83 -7.13 12.45
CA GLN A 36 8.54 -7.02 13.88
C GLN A 36 7.48 -8.04 14.30
N SER A 37 6.41 -8.16 13.51
CA SER A 37 5.35 -9.15 13.78
C SER A 37 5.84 -10.59 13.78
N ILE A 38 6.80 -10.95 12.90
CA ILE A 38 7.39 -12.29 12.82
C ILE A 38 8.40 -12.53 13.96
N ALA A 39 9.26 -11.54 14.25
CA ALA A 39 10.35 -11.69 15.19
C ALA A 39 9.96 -11.44 16.65
N GLY A 40 8.90 -10.67 16.89
CA GLY A 40 8.53 -10.12 18.20
C GLY A 40 9.22 -8.78 18.51
N ASN A 41 8.55 -7.96 19.31
CA ASN A 41 9.00 -6.60 19.65
C ASN A 41 10.33 -6.58 20.39
N GLU A 42 10.67 -7.65 21.11
CA GLU A 42 11.92 -7.82 21.84
C GLU A 42 13.13 -8.00 20.90
N ASN A 43 12.90 -8.47 19.67
CA ASN A 43 13.94 -8.70 18.67
C ASN A 43 14.01 -7.58 17.62
N ILE A 44 12.84 -7.10 17.15
CA ILE A 44 12.75 -6.01 16.17
C ILE A 44 11.72 -4.98 16.64
N SER A 45 12.08 -3.70 16.60
CA SER A 45 11.16 -2.58 16.76
C SER A 45 11.14 -1.73 15.52
N ILE A 46 9.95 -1.18 15.17
CA ILE A 46 9.84 -0.21 14.11
C ILE A 46 9.97 1.20 14.70
N SER A 47 10.84 2.01 14.12
CA SER A 47 11.08 3.39 14.57
C SER A 47 11.13 4.37 13.41
N MET A 48 10.83 5.64 13.70
CA MET A 48 10.97 6.72 12.73
C MET A 48 12.45 7.08 12.59
N THR A 49 12.94 7.09 11.35
CA THR A 49 14.30 7.55 11.02
C THR A 49 14.34 9.06 10.86
N GLU A 50 15.53 9.65 10.87
CA GLU A 50 15.74 11.09 10.58
C GLU A 50 15.23 11.50 9.19
N LYS A 51 15.20 10.57 8.24
CA LYS A 51 14.64 10.78 6.90
C LYS A 51 13.10 10.76 6.88
N GLY A 52 12.44 10.60 8.03
CA GLY A 52 10.99 10.56 8.11
C GLY A 52 10.36 9.27 7.57
N ARG A 53 11.05 8.13 7.72
CA ARG A 53 10.58 6.79 7.33
C ARG A 53 10.46 5.89 8.55
N LEU A 54 9.48 5.00 8.54
CA LEU A 54 9.43 3.92 9.51
C LEU A 54 10.31 2.76 9.02
N GLU A 55 11.31 2.39 9.81
CA GLU A 55 12.22 1.29 9.47
C GLU A 55 12.45 0.38 10.67
N PRO A 56 12.73 -0.92 10.42
CA PRO A 56 13.02 -1.85 11.50
C PRO A 56 14.42 -1.60 12.09
N LYS A 57 14.48 -1.68 13.42
CA LYS A 57 15.72 -1.70 14.19
C LYS A 57 15.83 -3.06 14.87
N GLU A 58 16.95 -3.74 14.69
CA GLU A 58 17.28 -4.95 15.44
C GLU A 58 17.65 -4.57 16.87
N ASN A 59 16.89 -5.08 17.84
CA ASN A 59 17.16 -4.89 19.27
C ASN A 59 18.09 -6.00 19.79
N LYS A 60 18.08 -7.18 19.13
CA LYS A 60 18.93 -8.33 19.36
C LYS A 60 19.29 -9.00 18.04
N PRO A 61 20.46 -9.65 17.93
CA PRO A 61 20.82 -10.41 16.74
C PRO A 61 19.74 -11.43 16.37
N LEU A 62 19.34 -11.43 15.11
CA LEU A 62 18.34 -12.36 14.59
C LEU A 62 18.99 -13.72 14.32
N ASN A 63 18.34 -14.80 14.70
CA ASN A 63 18.73 -16.12 14.23
C ASN A 63 18.32 -16.35 12.77
N ASN A 64 18.99 -17.31 12.11
CA ASN A 64 18.78 -17.59 10.70
C ASN A 64 17.33 -17.99 10.37
N GLU A 65 16.65 -18.72 11.26
CA GLU A 65 15.28 -19.16 11.05
C GLU A 65 14.31 -17.98 10.99
N ILE A 66 14.43 -17.03 11.91
CA ILE A 66 13.60 -15.81 11.92
C ILE A 66 13.88 -14.98 10.67
N PHE A 67 15.17 -14.77 10.33
CA PHE A 67 15.51 -13.99 9.14
C PHE A 67 15.04 -14.65 7.84
N ASP A 68 15.10 -15.97 7.72
CA ASP A 68 14.57 -16.70 6.56
C ASP A 68 13.05 -16.57 6.44
N LYS A 69 12.30 -16.57 7.55
CA LYS A 69 10.87 -16.26 7.54
C LYS A 69 10.61 -14.82 7.05
N ILE A 70 11.39 -13.85 7.55
CA ILE A 70 11.30 -12.45 7.10
C ILE A 70 11.60 -12.36 5.61
N LYS A 71 12.67 -12.96 5.09
CA LYS A 71 13.00 -12.95 3.64
C LYS A 71 11.87 -13.50 2.78
N LYS A 72 11.25 -14.59 3.21
CA LYS A 72 10.14 -15.23 2.48
C LYS A 72 8.86 -14.38 2.48
N THR A 73 8.75 -13.39 3.37
CA THR A 73 7.51 -12.62 3.61
C THR A 73 7.65 -11.15 3.25
N CYS A 74 8.84 -10.57 3.40
CA CYS A 74 9.07 -9.13 3.28
C CYS A 74 8.79 -8.62 1.86
N PRO A 75 7.91 -7.60 1.68
CA PRO A 75 7.62 -7.00 0.38
C PRO A 75 8.77 -6.12 -0.15
N GLY A 76 9.84 -5.93 0.63
CA GLY A 76 11.12 -5.40 0.18
C GLY A 76 12.01 -6.46 -0.48
N VAL A 77 11.65 -7.75 -0.39
CA VAL A 77 12.39 -8.88 -0.95
C VAL A 77 11.59 -9.59 -2.04
N ILE A 78 10.32 -9.90 -1.76
CA ILE A 78 9.45 -10.64 -2.68
C ILE A 78 8.08 -9.99 -2.79
N VAL A 79 7.59 -9.86 -4.03
CA VAL A 79 6.23 -9.44 -4.36
C VAL A 79 5.65 -10.38 -5.40
N GLU A 80 4.47 -10.93 -5.11
CA GLU A 80 3.81 -11.88 -5.99
C GLU A 80 2.37 -11.43 -6.24
N GLY A 81 1.94 -11.48 -7.50
CA GLY A 81 0.55 -11.26 -7.88
C GLY A 81 -0.35 -12.41 -7.44
N LEU A 82 -1.62 -12.38 -7.85
CA LEU A 82 -2.59 -13.40 -7.47
C LEU A 82 -2.08 -14.80 -7.86
N PRO A 83 -2.02 -15.76 -6.92
CA PRO A 83 -1.63 -17.11 -7.24
C PRO A 83 -2.67 -17.77 -8.15
N LYS A 84 -2.24 -18.71 -9.00
CA LYS A 84 -3.11 -19.33 -10.01
C LYS A 84 -4.36 -19.97 -9.38
N GLU A 85 -4.21 -20.55 -8.21
CA GLU A 85 -5.27 -21.24 -7.46
C GLU A 85 -6.37 -20.29 -6.96
N ALA A 86 -6.06 -19.00 -6.83
CA ALA A 86 -7.01 -17.96 -6.45
C ALA A 86 -7.70 -17.28 -7.63
N ILE A 87 -7.28 -17.58 -8.87
CA ILE A 87 -7.91 -17.08 -10.10
C ILE A 87 -9.19 -17.85 -10.33
N ALA A 88 -10.33 -17.16 -10.29
CA ALA A 88 -11.63 -17.78 -10.50
C ALA A 88 -11.87 -18.14 -11.99
N ASN A 89 -12.64 -19.19 -12.21
CA ASN A 89 -13.13 -19.58 -13.55
C ASN A 89 -13.88 -18.43 -14.17
N LYS A 90 -13.77 -17.79 -15.17
CA LYS A 90 -14.40 -16.61 -15.77
C LYS A 90 -13.69 -15.28 -15.42
N SER A 91 -12.52 -15.33 -14.78
CA SER A 91 -11.72 -14.10 -14.64
C SER A 91 -11.34 -13.58 -16.02
N LYS A 92 -11.54 -12.28 -16.20
CA LYS A 92 -10.98 -11.49 -17.30
C LYS A 92 -9.52 -11.20 -16.99
N TYR A 93 -8.76 -10.79 -18.00
CA TYR A 93 -7.34 -10.52 -17.87
C TYR A 93 -6.94 -9.25 -18.63
N ASP A 94 -6.14 -8.44 -18.00
CA ASP A 94 -5.46 -7.30 -18.61
C ASP A 94 -3.96 -7.32 -18.23
N LEU A 95 -3.11 -6.86 -19.13
CA LEU A 95 -1.67 -6.95 -18.94
C LEU A 95 -1.16 -6.00 -17.83
N VAL A 96 -1.78 -4.83 -17.67
CA VAL A 96 -1.47 -3.87 -16.59
C VAL A 96 -2.19 -4.26 -15.31
N TRP A 97 -3.52 -4.48 -15.39
CA TRP A 97 -4.39 -4.62 -14.22
C TRP A 97 -4.51 -6.04 -13.68
N GLY A 98 -4.02 -7.04 -14.41
CA GLY A 98 -4.05 -8.44 -14.00
C GLY A 98 -5.40 -9.11 -14.15
N TYR A 99 -5.62 -10.15 -13.35
CA TYR A 99 -6.88 -10.90 -13.34
C TYR A 99 -7.96 -10.16 -12.53
N TYR A 100 -9.18 -10.16 -13.05
CA TYR A 100 -10.36 -9.61 -12.38
C TYR A 100 -11.65 -10.30 -12.83
N LEU A 101 -12.64 -10.35 -11.95
CA LEU A 101 -13.98 -10.87 -12.24
C LEU A 101 -14.90 -9.77 -12.75
N SER A 102 -14.85 -8.61 -12.13
CA SER A 102 -15.73 -7.47 -12.40
C SER A 102 -15.04 -6.14 -12.15
N LEU A 103 -15.46 -5.12 -12.89
CA LEU A 103 -15.09 -3.72 -12.74
C LEU A 103 -16.38 -2.90 -12.71
N PHE A 104 -16.61 -2.08 -11.71
CA PHE A 104 -17.80 -1.24 -11.60
C PHE A 104 -17.60 -0.08 -10.61
N TYR A 105 -18.46 0.94 -10.72
CA TYR A 105 -18.57 1.95 -9.67
C TYR A 105 -19.21 1.36 -8.42
N ALA A 106 -18.70 1.73 -7.25
CA ALA A 106 -19.31 1.35 -5.98
C ALA A 106 -19.07 2.40 -4.89
N TRP A 107 -19.99 2.51 -3.92
CA TRP A 107 -19.87 3.43 -2.79
C TRP A 107 -20.69 2.97 -1.59
N SER A 108 -20.37 3.49 -0.40
CA SER A 108 -21.14 3.22 0.81
C SER A 108 -22.53 3.88 0.74
N THR A 109 -23.55 3.19 1.22
CA THR A 109 -24.90 3.75 1.42
C THR A 109 -25.00 4.62 2.67
N ASP A 110 -24.11 4.37 3.64
CA ASP A 110 -24.01 5.16 4.87
C ASP A 110 -23.42 6.54 4.55
N LYS A 111 -24.21 7.59 4.79
CA LYS A 111 -23.84 8.97 4.46
C LYS A 111 -22.62 9.46 5.24
N ASP A 112 -22.48 9.07 6.51
CA ASP A 112 -21.34 9.47 7.35
C ASP A 112 -20.06 8.80 6.85
N ILE A 113 -20.12 7.50 6.53
CA ILE A 113 -18.99 6.77 5.96
C ILE A 113 -18.59 7.39 4.63
N ARG A 114 -19.55 7.64 3.73
CA ARG A 114 -19.28 8.21 2.41
C ARG A 114 -18.64 9.59 2.52
N PHE A 115 -19.20 10.47 3.33
CA PHE A 115 -18.70 11.84 3.53
C PHE A 115 -17.30 11.87 4.20
N LYS A 116 -17.10 11.10 5.27
CA LYS A 116 -15.85 11.11 6.04
C LYS A 116 -14.72 10.34 5.36
N SER A 117 -15.03 9.44 4.42
CA SER A 117 -14.01 8.67 3.68
C SER A 117 -13.33 9.52 2.60
N SER A 118 -12.29 8.97 2.01
CA SER A 118 -11.48 9.69 1.01
C SER A 118 -12.10 9.75 -0.39
N THR A 119 -13.06 8.89 -0.66
CA THR A 119 -13.76 8.74 -1.94
C THR A 119 -15.17 8.24 -1.62
N GLY A 120 -15.72 7.28 -2.35
CA GLY A 120 -17.06 6.72 -2.11
C GLY A 120 -17.23 5.88 -0.83
N GLY A 121 -16.17 5.69 -0.03
CA GLY A 121 -16.24 4.94 1.22
C GLY A 121 -16.44 3.43 1.07
N LEU A 122 -16.18 2.86 -0.11
CA LEU A 122 -16.40 1.43 -0.40
C LEU A 122 -15.72 0.51 0.63
N LEU A 123 -14.43 0.72 0.91
CA LEU A 123 -13.69 -0.15 1.84
C LEU A 123 -14.26 -0.08 3.26
N ASN A 124 -14.69 1.10 3.72
CA ASN A 124 -15.32 1.28 5.03
C ASN A 124 -16.75 0.69 5.06
N GLY A 125 -17.53 0.83 3.98
CA GLY A 125 -18.85 0.20 3.85
C GLY A 125 -18.77 -1.33 3.89
N LEU A 126 -17.81 -1.92 3.17
CA LEU A 126 -17.53 -3.36 3.23
C LEU A 126 -17.04 -3.80 4.61
N SER A 127 -16.20 -3.01 5.26
CA SER A 127 -15.71 -3.28 6.62
C SER A 127 -16.87 -3.28 7.63
N LEU A 128 -17.79 -2.31 7.53
CA LEU A 128 -18.97 -2.26 8.38
C LEU A 128 -19.87 -3.49 8.16
N TYR A 129 -20.13 -3.85 6.90
CA TYR A 129 -20.88 -5.07 6.58
C TYR A 129 -20.25 -6.32 7.20
N LEU A 130 -18.95 -6.49 7.08
CA LEU A 130 -18.24 -7.64 7.63
C LEU A 130 -18.37 -7.75 9.16
N LEU A 131 -18.34 -6.61 9.86
CA LEU A 131 -18.50 -6.54 11.31
C LEU A 131 -19.95 -6.83 11.73
N GLU A 132 -20.93 -6.16 11.14
CA GLU A 132 -22.34 -6.26 11.54
C GLU A 132 -22.97 -7.59 11.12
N SER A 133 -22.55 -8.17 9.99
CA SER A 133 -22.92 -9.53 9.58
C SER A 133 -22.19 -10.64 10.36
N LYS A 134 -21.26 -10.27 11.25
CA LYS A 134 -20.44 -11.19 12.06
C LYS A 134 -19.58 -12.17 11.23
N LYS A 135 -19.31 -11.82 9.96
CA LYS A 135 -18.37 -12.59 9.12
C LYS A 135 -16.93 -12.46 9.62
N VAL A 136 -16.63 -11.36 10.30
CA VAL A 136 -15.39 -11.15 11.04
C VAL A 136 -15.65 -10.49 12.39
N ARG A 137 -14.71 -10.64 13.32
CA ARG A 137 -14.81 -10.06 14.66
C ARG A 137 -14.27 -8.63 14.70
N PHE A 138 -13.25 -8.34 13.90
CA PHE A 138 -12.62 -7.02 13.81
C PHE A 138 -11.99 -6.78 12.43
N ILE A 139 -11.71 -5.51 12.16
CA ILE A 139 -10.93 -5.08 11.00
C ILE A 139 -9.56 -4.62 11.52
N LEU A 140 -8.48 -5.17 10.96
CA LEU A 140 -7.12 -4.67 11.15
C LEU A 140 -6.78 -3.71 10.00
N HIS A 141 -6.48 -2.48 10.32
CA HIS A 141 -6.19 -1.43 9.34
C HIS A 141 -5.26 -0.34 9.90
N THR A 142 -4.87 0.62 9.06
CA THR A 142 -4.14 1.81 9.48
C THR A 142 -5.09 2.87 10.00
N GLY A 143 -4.79 3.46 11.15
CA GLY A 143 -5.55 4.57 11.70
C GLY A 143 -4.65 5.72 12.21
N THR A 144 -5.29 6.77 12.67
CA THR A 144 -4.64 7.91 13.31
C THR A 144 -4.16 7.52 14.71
N ASP A 145 -2.96 7.95 15.10
CA ASP A 145 -2.54 7.90 16.50
C ASP A 145 -3.32 8.95 17.31
N PRO A 146 -4.09 8.56 18.34
CA PRO A 146 -4.91 9.51 19.10
C PRO A 146 -4.10 10.51 19.92
N LYS A 147 -2.82 10.22 20.19
CA LYS A 147 -1.92 11.11 20.93
C LYS A 147 -1.07 11.98 20.02
N GLN A 148 -0.83 11.53 18.80
CA GLN A 148 -0.02 12.21 17.79
C GLN A 148 -0.76 12.12 16.44
N PRO A 149 -1.76 12.98 16.18
CA PRO A 149 -2.68 12.85 15.05
C PRO A 149 -2.02 12.82 13.67
N MET A 150 -0.83 13.39 13.55
CA MET A 150 -0.04 13.35 12.31
C MET A 150 0.52 11.94 12.03
N ARG A 151 0.68 11.10 13.05
CA ARG A 151 1.24 9.75 12.94
C ARG A 151 0.16 8.70 12.67
N SER A 152 0.58 7.61 12.05
CA SER A 152 -0.29 6.48 11.72
C SER A 152 0.11 5.24 12.50
N VAL A 153 -0.88 4.51 13.01
CA VAL A 153 -0.71 3.28 13.79
C VAL A 153 -1.62 2.17 13.30
N SER A 154 -1.28 0.93 13.61
CA SER A 154 -2.19 -0.22 13.41
C SER A 154 -3.36 -0.13 14.37
N ARG A 155 -4.57 -0.37 13.86
CA ARG A 155 -5.83 -0.33 14.62
C ARG A 155 -6.64 -1.58 14.43
N TYR A 156 -7.28 -2.00 15.51
CA TYR A 156 -8.41 -2.93 15.49
C TYR A 156 -9.68 -2.12 15.60
N SER A 157 -10.61 -2.30 14.67
CA SER A 157 -11.95 -1.71 14.73
C SER A 157 -13.01 -2.78 14.83
N TYR A 158 -13.91 -2.67 15.79
CA TYR A 158 -14.94 -3.66 16.13
C TYR A 158 -16.36 -3.16 15.79
N ASN A 159 -16.51 -1.89 15.45
CA ASN A 159 -17.80 -1.25 15.18
C ASN A 159 -17.62 0.00 14.28
N LYS A 160 -18.76 0.56 13.83
CA LYS A 160 -18.81 1.77 12.98
C LYS A 160 -18.03 2.95 13.57
N GLN A 161 -18.23 3.22 14.87
CA GLN A 161 -17.60 4.38 15.51
C GLN A 161 -16.08 4.28 15.50
N GLU A 162 -15.53 3.10 15.77
CA GLU A 162 -14.09 2.87 15.73
C GLU A 162 -13.54 2.94 14.31
N LEU A 163 -14.25 2.44 13.29
CA LEU A 163 -13.88 2.60 11.88
C LEU A 163 -13.78 4.09 11.50
N LEU A 164 -14.77 4.90 11.89
CA LEU A 164 -14.81 6.33 11.58
C LEU A 164 -13.74 7.13 12.34
N ASN A 165 -13.53 6.83 13.61
CA ASN A 165 -12.56 7.56 14.46
C ASN A 165 -11.11 7.18 14.12
N SER A 166 -10.87 5.95 13.68
CA SER A 166 -9.52 5.43 13.50
C SER A 166 -8.88 5.74 12.15
N GLY A 167 -9.64 6.17 11.16
CA GLY A 167 -9.09 6.43 9.85
C GLY A 167 -10.05 6.13 8.72
N SER A 168 -11.21 6.78 8.75
CA SER A 168 -12.17 6.71 7.64
C SER A 168 -11.60 7.26 6.33
N CYS A 169 -10.52 8.05 6.38
CA CYS A 169 -9.86 8.63 5.23
C CYS A 169 -8.42 8.10 5.04
N SER A 170 -7.87 8.35 3.85
CA SER A 170 -6.52 7.92 3.49
C SER A 170 -5.46 8.55 4.40
N ARG A 171 -4.45 7.76 4.75
CA ARG A 171 -3.27 8.17 5.48
C ARG A 171 -2.07 8.11 4.54
N TYR A 172 -1.54 9.28 4.15
CA TYR A 172 -0.44 9.39 3.19
C TYR A 172 0.94 9.51 3.83
N GLY A 173 1.03 9.41 5.15
CA GLY A 173 2.29 9.33 5.89
C GLY A 173 2.78 7.89 6.09
N PRO A 174 3.99 7.71 6.65
CA PRO A 174 4.52 6.41 7.01
C PRO A 174 3.58 5.65 7.96
N SER A 175 3.48 4.34 7.76
CA SER A 175 2.64 3.46 8.58
C SER A 175 3.19 2.03 8.63
N SER A 176 2.97 1.34 9.74
CA SER A 176 3.36 -0.05 9.96
C SER A 176 2.14 -0.94 10.22
N PRO A 177 1.25 -1.12 9.23
CA PRO A 177 -0.05 -1.76 9.47
C PRO A 177 0.05 -3.25 9.84
N LEU A 178 1.22 -3.87 9.68
CA LEU A 178 1.46 -5.27 9.98
C LEU A 178 2.28 -5.51 11.26
N ASP A 179 2.63 -4.46 12.02
CA ASP A 179 3.40 -4.60 13.27
C ASP A 179 2.64 -5.43 14.33
N LYS A 180 1.30 -5.37 14.31
CA LYS A 180 0.39 -6.13 15.18
C LYS A 180 -0.26 -7.35 14.52
N PHE A 181 0.24 -7.78 13.36
CA PHE A 181 -0.43 -8.86 12.61
C PHE A 181 -0.40 -10.20 13.35
N ASN A 182 0.72 -10.55 14.00
CA ASN A 182 0.80 -11.76 14.82
C ASN A 182 -0.07 -11.67 16.09
N GLU A 183 -0.23 -10.47 16.68
CA GLU A 183 -1.18 -10.27 17.77
C GLU A 183 -2.63 -10.52 17.30
N ALA A 184 -2.97 -10.07 16.08
CA ALA A 184 -4.27 -10.35 15.47
C ALA A 184 -4.51 -11.86 15.30
N LEU A 185 -3.50 -12.60 14.81
CA LEU A 185 -3.57 -14.06 14.71
C LEU A 185 -3.72 -14.75 16.07
N ASN A 186 -3.03 -14.24 17.09
CA ASN A 186 -3.10 -14.79 18.45
C ASN A 186 -4.44 -14.58 19.16
N LYS A 187 -5.29 -13.65 18.67
CA LYS A 187 -6.69 -13.51 19.14
C LYS A 187 -7.53 -14.73 18.80
N ASN A 188 -7.10 -15.53 17.82
CA ASN A 188 -7.82 -16.72 17.34
C ASN A 188 -9.29 -16.43 16.93
N GLU A 189 -9.51 -15.25 16.38
CA GLU A 189 -10.81 -14.76 15.91
C GLU A 189 -10.72 -14.39 14.42
N PRO A 190 -11.79 -14.59 13.62
CA PRO A 190 -11.78 -14.21 12.22
C PRO A 190 -11.73 -12.68 12.07
N PHE A 191 -10.88 -12.19 11.17
CA PHE A 191 -10.74 -10.76 10.89
C PHE A 191 -10.56 -10.48 9.39
N ALA A 192 -10.74 -9.21 9.02
CA ALA A 192 -10.34 -8.72 7.70
C ALA A 192 -9.21 -7.72 7.84
N PHE A 193 -8.38 -7.66 6.81
CA PHE A 193 -7.29 -6.70 6.71
C PHE A 193 -7.58 -5.68 5.60
N VAL A 194 -7.41 -4.38 5.91
CA VAL A 194 -7.47 -3.29 4.96
C VAL A 194 -6.14 -2.54 4.97
N GLY A 195 -5.42 -2.54 3.83
CA GLY A 195 -4.12 -1.89 3.75
C GLY A 195 -3.62 -1.70 2.32
N LYS A 196 -2.36 -1.29 2.19
CA LYS A 196 -1.71 -1.06 0.89
C LYS A 196 -1.45 -2.39 0.15
N PRO A 197 -1.30 -2.38 -1.19
CA PRO A 197 -0.96 -3.58 -1.96
C PRO A 197 0.27 -4.33 -1.44
N CYS A 198 1.30 -3.60 -1.02
CA CYS A 198 2.52 -4.20 -0.46
C CYS A 198 2.28 -4.91 0.89
N ASP A 199 1.35 -4.42 1.73
CA ASP A 199 0.95 -5.09 2.96
C ASP A 199 0.19 -6.38 2.64
N ILE A 200 -0.73 -6.34 1.65
CA ILE A 200 -1.44 -7.54 1.17
C ILE A 200 -0.46 -8.59 0.63
N SER A 201 0.54 -8.16 -0.16
CA SER A 201 1.58 -9.06 -0.67
C SER A 201 2.34 -9.76 0.47
N ALA A 202 2.70 -9.02 1.54
CA ALA A 202 3.34 -9.60 2.72
C ALA A 202 2.46 -10.66 3.39
N ILE A 203 1.16 -10.37 3.59
CA ILE A 203 0.21 -11.32 4.19
C ILE A 203 0.06 -12.57 3.31
N ARG A 204 -0.02 -12.44 1.97
CA ARG A 204 -0.07 -13.58 1.05
C ARG A 204 1.20 -14.44 1.11
N GLN A 205 2.38 -13.82 1.28
CA GLN A 205 3.61 -14.61 1.48
C GLN A 205 3.61 -15.31 2.84
N LEU A 206 3.18 -14.61 3.92
CA LEU A 206 3.09 -15.20 5.25
C LEU A 206 2.10 -16.37 5.28
N SER A 207 1.00 -16.31 4.54
CA SER A 207 0.01 -17.40 4.48
C SER A 207 0.55 -18.72 3.93
N LYS A 208 1.70 -18.69 3.24
CA LYS A 208 2.36 -19.90 2.72
C LYS A 208 3.19 -20.63 3.80
N ILE A 209 3.51 -19.95 4.90
CA ILE A 209 4.34 -20.48 5.98
C ILE A 209 3.66 -20.47 7.35
N ASP A 210 2.51 -19.79 7.47
CA ASP A 210 1.67 -19.79 8.67
C ASP A 210 0.20 -20.02 8.30
N ARG A 211 -0.32 -21.22 8.58
CA ARG A 211 -1.70 -21.61 8.25
C ARG A 211 -2.76 -20.74 8.93
N ARG A 212 -2.45 -20.16 10.11
CA ARG A 212 -3.39 -19.29 10.84
C ARG A 212 -3.84 -18.10 9.99
N VAL A 213 -2.98 -17.63 9.07
CA VAL A 213 -3.33 -16.53 8.17
C VAL A 213 -4.53 -16.90 7.30
N ASN A 214 -4.54 -18.09 6.69
CA ASN A 214 -5.64 -18.56 5.85
C ASN A 214 -6.91 -18.86 6.67
N GLU A 215 -6.73 -19.31 7.92
CA GLU A 215 -7.82 -19.66 8.82
C GLU A 215 -8.50 -18.43 9.41
N LEU A 216 -7.77 -17.36 9.72
CA LEU A 216 -8.27 -16.23 10.50
C LEU A 216 -8.39 -14.92 9.69
N CYS A 217 -7.45 -14.61 8.80
CA CYS A 217 -7.54 -13.42 7.95
C CYS A 217 -8.45 -13.72 6.74
N LYS A 218 -9.74 -13.47 6.90
CA LYS A 218 -10.79 -13.93 5.95
C LYS A 218 -10.80 -13.11 4.66
N TYR A 219 -10.52 -11.81 4.73
CA TYR A 219 -10.59 -10.90 3.59
C TYR A 219 -9.37 -9.99 3.54
N LEU A 220 -8.83 -9.79 2.33
CA LEU A 220 -7.71 -8.92 2.03
C LEU A 220 -8.16 -7.80 1.09
N LEU A 221 -8.49 -6.65 1.66
CA LEU A 221 -9.03 -5.50 0.95
C LEU A 221 -7.95 -4.42 0.79
N THR A 222 -7.85 -3.82 -0.39
CA THR A 222 -6.81 -2.81 -0.65
C THR A 222 -7.35 -1.62 -1.44
N LEU A 223 -6.52 -0.60 -1.52
CA LEU A 223 -6.66 0.55 -2.41
C LEU A 223 -5.61 0.48 -3.52
N VAL A 224 -5.88 1.10 -4.66
CA VAL A 224 -4.85 1.39 -5.66
C VAL A 224 -3.96 2.50 -5.11
N CYS A 225 -2.64 2.28 -5.08
CA CYS A 225 -1.70 3.05 -4.26
C CYS A 225 -0.77 3.93 -5.10
N GLY A 226 -0.85 5.24 -4.98
CA GLY A 226 0.09 6.20 -5.58
C GLY A 226 1.49 6.19 -4.94
N GLY A 227 1.57 5.73 -3.69
CA GLY A 227 2.73 5.84 -2.80
C GLY A 227 2.32 6.54 -1.50
N PHE A 228 3.29 6.79 -0.64
CA PHE A 228 3.10 7.64 0.54
C PHE A 228 4.29 8.61 0.66
N GLY A 229 4.06 9.76 1.26
CA GLY A 229 5.11 10.74 1.55
C GLY A 229 5.91 10.35 2.79
N GLU A 230 7.19 10.70 2.83
CA GLU A 230 7.98 10.67 4.07
C GLU A 230 7.35 11.63 5.10
N PHE A 231 7.56 11.38 6.38
CA PHE A 231 6.98 12.19 7.46
C PHE A 231 7.32 13.68 7.33
N THR A 232 8.53 14.00 6.85
CA THR A 232 8.98 15.36 6.58
C THR A 232 8.07 16.14 5.62
N LYS A 233 7.38 15.46 4.68
CA LYS A 233 6.41 16.12 3.81
C LYS A 233 5.18 16.60 4.59
N SER A 234 4.71 15.80 5.56
CA SER A 234 3.61 16.20 6.44
C SER A 234 4.05 17.29 7.42
N GLN A 235 5.32 17.27 7.82
CA GLN A 235 5.92 18.34 8.65
C GLN A 235 5.91 19.66 7.91
N ASP A 236 6.38 19.72 6.65
CA ASP A 236 6.34 20.94 5.83
C ASP A 236 4.92 21.55 5.73
N PHE A 237 3.89 20.70 5.75
CA PHE A 237 2.52 21.18 5.72
C PHE A 237 2.13 21.94 6.99
N ILE A 238 2.42 21.41 8.17
CA ILE A 238 2.11 22.12 9.42
C ILE A 238 3.03 23.30 9.66
N ASP A 239 4.31 23.21 9.27
CA ASP A 239 5.27 24.31 9.36
C ASP A 239 4.83 25.52 8.53
N SER A 240 4.10 25.31 7.42
CA SER A 240 3.55 26.39 6.60
C SER A 240 2.50 27.24 7.30
N PHE A 241 2.01 26.80 8.46
CA PHE A 241 1.09 27.52 9.36
C PHE A 241 1.75 27.90 10.69
N ASN A 242 3.05 27.68 10.85
CA ASN A 242 3.80 27.85 12.12
C ASN A 242 3.21 27.02 13.28
N VAL A 243 2.63 25.85 12.99
CA VAL A 243 2.06 24.90 13.96
C VAL A 243 3.06 23.77 14.22
N LYS A 244 3.23 23.37 15.48
CA LYS A 244 4.07 22.24 15.87
C LYS A 244 3.24 20.94 16.01
N GLU A 245 3.91 19.77 15.85
CA GLU A 245 3.24 18.47 15.95
C GLU A 245 2.49 18.27 17.27
N GLU A 246 3.09 18.68 18.39
CA GLU A 246 2.51 18.58 19.75
C GLU A 246 1.28 19.48 20.00
N GLU A 247 1.07 20.47 19.15
CA GLU A 247 -0.08 21.37 19.23
C GLU A 247 -1.32 20.81 18.53
N LEU A 248 -1.17 19.72 17.76
CA LEU A 248 -2.25 19.16 16.96
C LEU A 248 -3.24 18.32 17.78
N SER A 249 -4.53 18.60 17.62
CA SER A 249 -5.64 17.73 18.03
C SER A 249 -6.21 16.92 16.87
N ILE A 250 -6.13 17.44 15.63
CA ILE A 250 -6.57 16.75 14.41
C ILE A 250 -5.54 16.98 13.31
N PHE A 251 -5.26 15.91 12.56
CA PHE A 251 -4.52 15.95 11.30
C PHE A 251 -5.17 15.00 10.29
N ARG A 252 -5.64 15.54 9.17
CA ARG A 252 -6.32 14.79 8.13
C ARG A 252 -5.77 15.15 6.76
N TYR A 253 -5.42 14.14 5.96
CA TYR A 253 -4.89 14.33 4.61
C TYR A 253 -5.97 14.62 3.55
N ARG A 254 -7.18 14.09 3.72
CA ARG A 254 -8.36 14.26 2.85
C ARG A 254 -9.61 13.64 3.51
N GLY A 255 -10.71 13.57 2.77
CA GLY A 255 -12.01 13.15 3.28
C GLY A 255 -12.82 14.35 3.76
N TYR A 256 -14.04 14.12 4.19
CA TYR A 256 -15.04 15.16 4.44
C TYR A 256 -15.39 15.91 3.15
N GLY A 257 -15.69 15.13 2.11
CA GLY A 257 -15.87 15.50 0.71
C GLY A 257 -14.92 14.71 -0.18
N ASN A 258 -15.08 14.78 -1.51
CA ASN A 258 -14.22 14.13 -2.49
C ASN A 258 -13.71 15.15 -3.52
N PRO A 259 -12.40 15.46 -3.55
CA PRO A 259 -11.29 14.83 -2.83
C PRO A 259 -11.21 15.16 -1.35
N GLY A 260 -11.86 16.23 -0.89
CA GLY A 260 -11.72 16.78 0.45
C GLY A 260 -10.36 17.44 0.69
N LYS A 261 -10.31 18.34 1.64
CA LYS A 261 -9.11 19.12 1.96
C LYS A 261 -8.18 18.42 2.94
N MET A 262 -6.90 18.71 2.86
CA MET A 262 -6.02 18.57 4.02
C MET A 262 -6.47 19.52 5.10
N TYR A 263 -6.48 19.05 6.36
CA TYR A 263 -7.02 19.82 7.47
C TYR A 263 -6.27 19.52 8.76
N ILE A 264 -6.00 20.57 9.53
CA ILE A 264 -5.48 20.47 10.88
C ILE A 264 -6.33 21.30 11.82
N LYS A 265 -6.36 20.86 13.09
CA LYS A 265 -6.88 21.61 14.22
C LYS A 265 -5.90 21.51 15.37
N THR A 266 -5.62 22.64 16.01
CA THR A 266 -4.76 22.69 17.18
C THR A 266 -5.55 22.42 18.48
N ASN A 267 -4.83 22.20 19.58
CA ASN A 267 -5.41 22.07 20.92
C ASN A 267 -6.04 23.40 21.41
N SER A 268 -5.58 24.55 20.88
CA SER A 268 -6.18 25.86 21.14
C SER A 268 -7.47 26.14 20.34
N GLY A 269 -7.79 25.25 19.37
CA GLY A 269 -8.98 25.38 18.52
C GLY A 269 -8.73 26.08 17.19
N GLU A 270 -7.50 26.52 16.88
CA GLU A 270 -7.14 27.09 15.58
C GLU A 270 -7.25 26.03 14.48
N GLU A 271 -7.78 26.39 13.31
CA GLU A 271 -8.05 25.49 12.20
C GLU A 271 -7.40 26.01 10.91
N HIS A 272 -6.76 25.10 10.16
CA HIS A 272 -6.19 25.40 8.84
C HIS A 272 -6.51 24.29 7.85
N ASP A 273 -6.67 24.66 6.59
CA ASP A 273 -6.85 23.70 5.49
C ASP A 273 -6.07 24.12 4.23
N LYS A 274 -5.86 23.16 3.35
CA LYS A 274 -5.38 23.36 1.97
C LYS A 274 -6.04 22.36 1.05
N GLU A 275 -6.15 22.72 -0.22
CA GLU A 275 -6.67 21.85 -1.27
C GLU A 275 -5.83 20.58 -1.41
N TYR A 276 -6.46 19.48 -1.81
CA TYR A 276 -5.81 18.18 -2.02
C TYR A 276 -4.55 18.28 -2.89
N ASN A 277 -4.63 19.04 -4.00
CA ASN A 277 -3.51 19.22 -4.92
C ASN A 277 -2.33 19.99 -4.33
N SER A 278 -2.50 20.71 -3.21
CA SER A 278 -1.38 21.33 -2.50
C SER A 278 -0.41 20.30 -1.91
N PHE A 279 -0.87 19.06 -1.67
CA PHE A 279 -0.01 17.96 -1.21
C PHE A 279 0.51 17.10 -2.37
N TRP A 280 -0.33 16.80 -3.38
CA TRP A 280 -0.01 15.86 -4.44
C TRP A 280 0.16 16.50 -5.84
N GLY A 281 -0.11 17.79 -6.01
CA GLY A 281 -0.14 18.43 -7.32
C GLY A 281 1.20 18.46 -8.04
N GLU A 282 2.33 18.55 -7.31
CA GLU A 282 3.67 18.61 -7.90
C GLU A 282 4.51 17.38 -7.55
N GLU A 283 4.82 16.56 -8.56
CA GLU A 283 5.53 15.28 -8.38
C GLU A 283 6.92 15.44 -7.74
N SER A 284 7.63 16.54 -8.04
CA SER A 284 8.96 16.83 -7.49
C SER A 284 8.94 16.93 -5.96
N THR A 285 7.80 17.31 -5.37
CA THR A 285 7.62 17.51 -3.93
C THR A 285 7.09 16.28 -3.19
N TRP A 286 6.77 15.18 -3.88
CA TRP A 286 6.09 14.03 -3.25
C TRP A 286 6.89 13.30 -2.18
N ARG A 287 8.23 13.39 -2.21
CA ARG A 287 9.12 12.72 -1.24
C ARG A 287 8.72 11.26 -0.96
N VAL A 288 8.33 10.53 -2.01
CA VAL A 288 7.97 9.11 -1.86
C VAL A 288 9.23 8.26 -1.66
N PRO A 289 9.19 7.24 -0.78
CA PRO A 289 10.29 6.32 -0.59
C PRO A 289 10.74 5.67 -1.90
N PHE A 290 12.05 5.39 -2.00
CA PHE A 290 12.62 4.76 -3.20
C PHE A 290 11.89 3.47 -3.58
N ARG A 291 11.53 2.64 -2.60
CA ARG A 291 10.76 1.40 -2.80
C ARG A 291 9.44 1.63 -3.54
N CYS A 292 8.76 2.76 -3.34
CA CYS A 292 7.53 3.10 -4.07
C CYS A 292 7.81 3.42 -5.55
N LYS A 293 8.98 3.97 -5.88
CA LYS A 293 9.37 4.26 -7.28
C LYS A 293 9.66 3.00 -8.09
N ILE A 294 10.00 1.90 -7.43
CA ILE A 294 10.28 0.59 -8.03
C ILE A 294 9.19 -0.45 -7.69
N CYS A 295 8.00 -0.02 -7.27
CA CYS A 295 6.94 -0.90 -6.80
C CYS A 295 6.33 -1.72 -7.95
N PRO A 296 6.41 -3.05 -7.92
CA PRO A 296 5.88 -3.91 -8.98
C PRO A 296 4.37 -4.15 -8.88
N ASP A 297 3.78 -3.85 -7.70
CA ASP A 297 2.35 -3.97 -7.45
C ASP A 297 1.83 -2.75 -6.67
N ALA A 298 1.34 -1.76 -7.39
CA ALA A 298 0.63 -0.62 -6.82
C ALA A 298 -0.89 -0.72 -7.00
N ILE A 299 -1.35 -1.76 -7.68
CA ILE A 299 -2.75 -1.97 -8.11
C ILE A 299 -3.49 -3.04 -7.30
N GLY A 300 -2.81 -3.64 -6.32
CA GLY A 300 -3.39 -4.67 -5.46
C GLY A 300 -3.66 -5.98 -6.19
N ASP A 301 -2.71 -6.45 -6.99
CA ASP A 301 -2.81 -7.68 -7.80
C ASP A 301 -3.19 -8.90 -6.96
N SER A 302 -2.69 -9.00 -5.73
CA SER A 302 -2.89 -10.15 -4.84
C SER A 302 -4.05 -10.00 -3.84
N SER A 303 -4.84 -8.91 -3.91
CA SER A 303 -5.98 -8.68 -3.03
C SER A 303 -7.24 -9.48 -3.41
N ASP A 304 -8.25 -9.48 -2.56
CA ASP A 304 -9.58 -9.97 -2.93
C ASP A 304 -10.36 -8.90 -3.71
N LEU A 305 -10.14 -7.62 -3.37
CA LEU A 305 -10.70 -6.43 -4.00
C LEU A 305 -9.74 -5.26 -3.87
N ALA A 306 -9.63 -4.43 -4.91
CA ALA A 306 -8.95 -3.14 -4.89
C ALA A 306 -9.93 -2.01 -5.23
N ALA A 307 -9.93 -0.94 -4.40
CA ALA A 307 -10.71 0.27 -4.63
C ALA A 307 -9.82 1.40 -5.11
N LEU A 308 -10.30 2.26 -6.00
CA LEU A 308 -9.56 3.40 -6.53
C LEU A 308 -10.45 4.64 -6.69
N ASP A 309 -9.81 5.80 -6.77
CA ASP A 309 -10.45 7.06 -7.13
C ASP A 309 -10.86 7.04 -8.61
N THR A 310 -11.99 7.69 -8.94
CA THR A 310 -12.57 7.73 -10.29
C THR A 310 -12.42 9.12 -10.90
N TRP A 311 -11.20 9.63 -10.93
CA TRP A 311 -10.91 10.96 -11.43
C TRP A 311 -10.43 10.91 -12.88
N PRO A 312 -11.18 11.48 -13.85
CA PRO A 312 -10.73 11.57 -15.24
C PRO A 312 -9.34 12.22 -15.34
N GLY A 313 -8.44 11.61 -16.12
CA GLY A 313 -7.05 12.07 -16.23
C GLY A 313 -6.21 11.91 -14.96
N GLY A 314 -6.71 11.22 -13.92
CA GLY A 314 -6.00 10.92 -12.67
C GLY A 314 -5.94 12.05 -11.66
N SER A 315 -6.70 13.14 -11.86
CA SER A 315 -6.75 14.30 -10.95
C SER A 315 -8.19 14.71 -10.65
N PRO A 316 -8.50 15.13 -9.39
CA PRO A 316 -9.86 15.57 -9.07
C PRO A 316 -10.21 16.88 -9.79
N VAL A 317 -11.46 16.97 -10.24
CA VAL A 317 -12.03 18.17 -10.87
C VAL A 317 -13.22 18.62 -10.03
N GLY A 318 -12.97 19.51 -9.06
CA GLY A 318 -14.00 19.97 -8.11
C GLY A 318 -14.32 18.94 -7.03
N GLU A 319 -15.39 19.22 -6.28
CA GLU A 319 -15.91 18.37 -5.19
C GLU A 319 -17.16 17.64 -5.67
N ASP A 320 -17.29 16.36 -5.31
CA ASP A 320 -18.46 15.53 -5.56
C ASP A 320 -18.78 14.60 -4.37
N GLU A 321 -19.82 13.79 -4.49
CA GLU A 321 -20.20 12.83 -3.42
C GLU A 321 -19.21 11.68 -3.24
N GLY A 322 -18.27 11.50 -4.15
CA GLY A 322 -17.31 10.40 -4.16
C GLY A 322 -17.88 9.08 -4.67
N PHE A 323 -17.15 8.47 -5.60
CA PHE A 323 -17.37 7.12 -6.12
C PHE A 323 -16.06 6.38 -6.20
N ASN A 324 -16.03 5.11 -5.79
CA ASN A 324 -14.90 4.24 -6.05
C ASN A 324 -15.12 3.46 -7.34
N ALA A 325 -14.09 3.24 -8.13
CA ALA A 325 -14.06 2.09 -8.98
C ALA A 325 -13.57 0.88 -8.17
N ALA A 326 -14.19 -0.27 -8.37
CA ALA A 326 -13.88 -1.52 -7.71
C ALA A 326 -13.30 -2.51 -8.71
N ILE A 327 -12.11 -3.05 -8.42
CA ILE A 327 -11.52 -4.18 -9.16
C ILE A 327 -11.72 -5.42 -8.29
N ILE A 328 -12.63 -6.29 -8.70
CA ILE A 328 -12.93 -7.53 -7.99
C ILE A 328 -12.02 -8.64 -8.52
N ARG A 329 -11.17 -9.22 -7.68
CA ARG A 329 -10.12 -10.13 -8.14
C ARG A 329 -10.41 -11.60 -7.86
N THR A 330 -11.01 -11.92 -6.71
CA THR A 330 -11.30 -13.29 -6.30
C THR A 330 -12.79 -13.55 -6.17
N LYS A 331 -13.18 -14.84 -6.20
CA LYS A 331 -14.57 -15.24 -5.91
C LYS A 331 -15.02 -14.75 -4.54
N LYS A 332 -14.11 -14.77 -3.56
CA LYS A 332 -14.37 -14.26 -2.20
C LYS A 332 -14.68 -12.77 -2.20
N GLY A 333 -13.90 -11.96 -2.95
CA GLY A 333 -14.17 -10.53 -3.14
C GLY A 333 -15.49 -10.28 -3.86
N TYR A 334 -15.81 -11.11 -4.86
CA TYR A 334 -17.09 -11.03 -5.58
C TYR A 334 -18.27 -11.27 -4.65
N ASP A 335 -18.25 -12.37 -3.89
CA ASP A 335 -19.32 -12.70 -2.96
C ASP A 335 -19.48 -11.61 -1.89
N LEU A 336 -18.37 -11.12 -1.32
CA LEU A 336 -18.40 -10.05 -0.33
C LEU A 336 -19.15 -8.81 -0.83
N VAL A 337 -18.83 -8.35 -2.05
CA VAL A 337 -19.43 -7.13 -2.61
C VAL A 337 -20.91 -7.32 -2.89
N HIS A 338 -21.31 -8.47 -3.45
CA HIS A 338 -22.71 -8.75 -3.72
C HIS A 338 -23.53 -8.93 -2.44
N ASP A 339 -23.01 -9.66 -1.47
CA ASP A 339 -23.65 -9.81 -0.15
C ASP A 339 -23.84 -8.46 0.55
N ALA A 340 -22.80 -7.59 0.53
CA ALA A 340 -22.88 -6.26 1.15
C ALA A 340 -23.86 -5.31 0.41
N ARG A 341 -23.96 -5.42 -0.93
CA ARG A 341 -24.98 -4.72 -1.71
C ARG A 341 -26.37 -5.17 -1.34
N ASP A 342 -26.60 -6.48 -1.31
CA ASP A 342 -27.93 -7.07 -1.05
C ASP A 342 -28.39 -6.79 0.39
N ALA A 343 -27.44 -6.68 1.31
CA ALA A 343 -27.66 -6.24 2.69
C ALA A 343 -27.78 -4.70 2.85
N GLY A 344 -27.61 -3.93 1.79
CA GLY A 344 -27.84 -2.48 1.80
C GLY A 344 -26.68 -1.62 2.33
N TYR A 345 -25.45 -2.17 2.50
CA TYR A 345 -24.28 -1.41 3.00
C TYR A 345 -23.52 -0.63 1.93
N ILE A 346 -23.62 -1.08 0.69
CA ILE A 346 -23.01 -0.43 -0.47
C ILE A 346 -24.01 -0.38 -1.63
N LYS A 347 -23.75 0.54 -2.58
CA LYS A 347 -24.37 0.51 -3.90
C LYS A 347 -23.33 0.13 -4.93
N ILE A 348 -23.75 -0.61 -5.94
CA ILE A 348 -23.01 -0.87 -7.19
C ILE A 348 -23.66 -0.01 -8.26
N GLY A 349 -22.83 0.75 -8.96
CA GLY A 349 -23.25 1.56 -10.12
C GLY A 349 -23.00 0.82 -11.44
N ASN A 350 -22.74 1.59 -12.48
CA ASN A 350 -22.49 1.05 -13.82
C ASN A 350 -21.19 0.22 -13.86
N ASP A 351 -21.18 -0.76 -14.75
CA ASP A 351 -19.97 -1.49 -15.10
C ASP A 351 -18.94 -0.54 -15.73
N LEU A 352 -17.68 -0.84 -15.49
CA LEU A 352 -16.52 -0.13 -16.03
C LEU A 352 -15.75 -1.01 -17.00
N LYS A 353 -15.04 -0.36 -17.92
CA LYS A 353 -14.08 -0.99 -18.82
C LYS A 353 -12.66 -0.71 -18.35
N ILE A 354 -11.70 -1.43 -18.91
CA ILE A 354 -10.26 -1.19 -18.61
C ILE A 354 -9.84 0.23 -19.04
N GLU A 355 -10.39 0.74 -20.11
CA GLU A 355 -10.13 2.10 -20.61
C GLU A 355 -10.51 3.15 -19.57
N ASP A 356 -11.65 2.99 -18.88
CA ASP A 356 -12.07 3.87 -17.80
C ASP A 356 -11.06 3.84 -16.64
N ILE A 357 -10.62 2.62 -16.26
CA ILE A 357 -9.61 2.45 -15.19
C ILE A 357 -8.25 3.05 -15.60
N ASN A 358 -7.87 2.93 -16.86
CA ASN A 358 -6.65 3.55 -17.40
C ASN A 358 -6.73 5.08 -17.32
N ASP A 359 -7.88 5.67 -17.64
CA ASP A 359 -8.11 7.11 -17.55
C ASP A 359 -8.10 7.60 -16.10
N PHE A 360 -8.72 6.87 -15.18
CA PHE A 360 -8.72 7.23 -13.76
C PHE A 360 -7.34 7.12 -13.10
N GLN A 361 -6.45 6.26 -13.61
CA GLN A 361 -5.17 5.95 -12.97
C GLN A 361 -3.99 5.90 -13.97
N PRO A 362 -3.77 6.93 -14.81
CA PRO A 362 -2.78 6.90 -15.88
C PRO A 362 -1.35 6.75 -15.33
N HIS A 363 -1.08 7.29 -14.15
CA HIS A 363 0.20 7.16 -13.45
C HIS A 363 0.50 5.72 -12.99
N GLN A 364 -0.52 4.90 -12.67
CA GLN A 364 -0.33 3.49 -12.36
C GLN A 364 -0.01 2.67 -13.61
N VAL A 365 -0.66 2.98 -14.72
CA VAL A 365 -0.35 2.38 -16.04
C VAL A 365 1.11 2.64 -16.40
N SER A 366 1.54 3.90 -16.34
CA SER A 366 2.92 4.31 -16.64
C SER A 366 3.93 3.64 -15.70
N LYS A 367 3.64 3.62 -14.39
CA LYS A 367 4.50 2.96 -13.39
C LYS A 367 4.65 1.46 -13.67
N LYS A 368 3.55 0.75 -13.95
CA LYS A 368 3.56 -0.69 -14.20
C LYS A 368 4.41 -1.05 -15.42
N LYS A 369 4.34 -0.24 -16.48
CA LYS A 369 5.17 -0.39 -17.70
C LYS A 369 6.66 -0.15 -17.42
N ALA A 370 6.99 0.80 -16.54
CA ALA A 370 8.36 1.23 -16.27
C ALA A 370 9.15 0.33 -15.30
N VAL A 371 8.45 -0.38 -14.41
CA VAL A 371 9.07 -0.96 -13.21
C VAL A 371 10.14 -2.01 -13.52
N TYR A 372 9.98 -2.84 -14.55
CA TYR A 372 11.00 -3.84 -14.91
C TYR A 372 12.29 -3.17 -15.42
N ALA A 373 12.17 -2.11 -16.24
CA ALA A 373 13.31 -1.31 -16.69
C ALA A 373 14.02 -0.66 -15.48
N ARG A 374 13.26 -0.17 -14.50
CA ARG A 374 13.81 0.36 -13.25
C ARG A 374 14.60 -0.70 -12.46
N HIS A 375 14.10 -1.94 -12.41
CA HIS A 375 14.85 -3.05 -11.80
C HIS A 375 16.12 -3.37 -12.58
N GLN A 376 16.13 -3.27 -13.92
CA GLN A 376 17.38 -3.40 -14.70
C GLN A 376 18.35 -2.28 -14.37
N GLY A 377 17.88 -1.02 -14.21
CA GLY A 377 18.69 0.10 -13.77
C GLY A 377 19.37 -0.12 -12.41
N MET A 378 18.69 -0.78 -11.46
CA MET A 378 19.30 -1.19 -10.18
C MET A 378 20.42 -2.20 -10.37
N LYS A 379 20.18 -3.24 -11.21
CA LYS A 379 21.18 -4.27 -11.53
C LYS A 379 22.43 -3.66 -12.19
N ASN A 380 22.27 -2.65 -13.04
CA ASN A 380 23.38 -1.97 -13.72
C ASN A 380 24.36 -1.28 -12.75
N VAL A 381 23.90 -1.00 -11.53
CA VAL A 381 24.72 -0.40 -10.45
C VAL A 381 24.91 -1.36 -9.27
N ASN A 382 24.78 -2.67 -9.52
CA ASN A 382 24.99 -3.75 -8.53
C ASN A 382 24.13 -3.61 -7.26
N ARG A 383 22.89 -3.10 -7.38
CA ARG A 383 21.92 -3.04 -6.27
C ARG A 383 20.95 -4.23 -6.34
N PRO A 384 20.53 -4.79 -5.20
CA PRO A 384 19.57 -5.87 -5.15
C PRO A 384 18.21 -5.39 -5.68
N THR A 385 17.51 -6.30 -6.35
CA THR A 385 16.15 -6.07 -6.84
C THR A 385 15.16 -6.99 -6.15
N LEU A 386 13.88 -6.64 -6.26
CA LEU A 386 12.79 -7.47 -5.75
C LEU A 386 12.68 -8.77 -6.57
N ASN A 387 12.41 -9.87 -5.88
CA ASN A 387 11.93 -11.09 -6.53
C ASN A 387 10.44 -10.89 -6.84
N THR A 388 10.07 -10.98 -8.12
CA THR A 388 8.71 -10.73 -8.58
C THR A 388 8.15 -11.95 -9.31
N LYS A 389 6.89 -12.32 -9.00
CA LYS A 389 6.19 -13.43 -9.66
C LYS A 389 4.77 -13.00 -10.03
N ASN A 390 4.25 -13.49 -11.15
CA ASN A 390 2.86 -13.31 -11.60
C ASN A 390 2.42 -11.84 -11.71
N LEU A 391 3.35 -10.91 -12.01
CA LEU A 391 3.09 -9.46 -12.06
C LEU A 391 3.19 -8.86 -13.45
N ARG A 392 3.50 -9.65 -14.46
CA ARG A 392 3.53 -9.28 -15.91
C ARG A 392 4.47 -8.11 -16.25
N ILE A 393 5.35 -7.74 -15.34
CA ILE A 393 6.23 -6.56 -15.54
C ILE A 393 7.28 -6.79 -16.63
N LYS A 394 7.68 -8.06 -16.85
CA LYS A 394 8.62 -8.41 -17.93
C LYS A 394 7.91 -8.35 -19.28
N GLU A 395 6.69 -8.86 -19.37
CA GLU A 395 5.86 -8.83 -20.57
C GLU A 395 5.58 -7.37 -21.00
N LEU A 396 5.27 -6.51 -20.04
CA LEU A 396 5.08 -5.07 -20.29
C LEU A 396 6.38 -4.40 -20.78
N TYR A 397 7.52 -4.76 -20.19
CA TYR A 397 8.84 -4.26 -20.62
C TYR A 397 9.13 -4.65 -22.09
N ASP A 398 8.78 -5.86 -22.50
CA ASP A 398 9.03 -6.34 -23.86
C ASP A 398 8.16 -5.63 -24.91
N LEU A 399 7.04 -5.05 -24.50
CA LEU A 399 6.14 -4.25 -25.35
C LEU A 399 6.52 -2.75 -25.40
N ASN A 400 7.35 -2.29 -24.50
CA ASN A 400 7.81 -0.90 -24.51
C ASN A 400 8.82 -0.65 -25.64
N THR A 401 8.99 0.61 -26.02
CA THR A 401 10.12 1.01 -26.88
C THR A 401 11.45 0.86 -26.14
N LYS A 402 12.50 0.58 -26.89
CA LYS A 402 13.87 0.49 -26.35
C LYS A 402 14.26 1.78 -25.63
N GLU A 403 13.98 2.92 -26.25
CA GLU A 403 14.25 4.25 -25.68
C GLU A 403 13.57 4.47 -24.32
N PHE A 404 12.26 4.11 -24.19
CA PHE A 404 11.56 4.21 -22.92
C PHE A 404 12.25 3.37 -21.83
N ASN A 405 12.57 2.11 -22.15
CA ASN A 405 13.22 1.21 -21.20
C ASN A 405 14.61 1.70 -20.77
N GLU A 406 15.42 2.21 -21.71
CA GLU A 406 16.75 2.76 -21.43
C GLU A 406 16.67 4.01 -20.56
N ASN A 407 15.73 4.91 -20.83
CA ASN A 407 15.50 6.12 -20.04
C ASN A 407 15.10 5.81 -18.59
N GLU A 408 14.18 4.87 -18.40
CA GLU A 408 13.73 4.43 -17.08
C GLU A 408 14.86 3.75 -16.27
N ALA A 409 15.63 2.89 -16.92
CA ALA A 409 16.78 2.22 -16.29
C ALA A 409 17.87 3.24 -15.92
N LYS A 410 18.23 4.16 -16.83
CA LYS A 410 19.22 5.21 -16.61
C LYS A 410 18.80 6.16 -15.48
N GLY A 411 17.50 6.52 -15.44
CA GLY A 411 16.95 7.39 -14.38
C GLY A 411 17.13 6.80 -12.98
N ILE A 412 16.92 5.49 -12.82
CA ILE A 412 17.16 4.80 -11.54
C ILE A 412 18.65 4.66 -11.23
N SER A 413 19.47 4.23 -12.20
CA SER A 413 20.93 4.11 -12.01
C SER A 413 21.53 5.43 -11.52
N SER A 414 21.17 6.55 -12.16
CA SER A 414 21.67 7.89 -11.81
C SER A 414 21.23 8.34 -10.40
N ARG A 415 20.06 7.96 -9.94
CA ARG A 415 19.61 8.28 -8.56
C ARG A 415 20.39 7.48 -7.51
N LEU A 416 20.74 6.23 -7.81
CA LEU A 416 21.44 5.35 -6.89
C LEU A 416 22.96 5.62 -6.82
N THR A 417 23.54 6.23 -7.84
CA THR A 417 24.97 6.64 -7.85
C THR A 417 25.21 7.99 -7.20
N LYS A 418 24.15 8.79 -6.90
CA LYS A 418 24.24 10.08 -6.21
C LYS A 418 24.02 9.99 -4.70
N ILE A 419 23.71 8.80 -4.20
CA ILE A 419 23.56 8.47 -2.78
C ILE A 419 24.84 7.81 -2.29
#